data_6f9f3444293b24af711a6f4e31bd7c1c
#
_entry.id   6f9f3444293b24af711a6f4e31bd7c1c
#
_cell.length_a   1.000
_cell.length_b   1.000
_cell.length_c   1.000
_cell.angle_alpha   90.00
_cell.angle_beta   90.00
_cell.angle_gamma   90.00
#
_symmetry.space_group_name_H-M   'P 1'
#
loop_
_entity.id
_entity.type
_entity.pdbx_description
1 polymer ?
#
loop_
_entity_poly.entity_id
_entity_poly.type
_entity_poly.pdbx_seq_one_letter_code
_entity_poly.pdbx_strand_id
1 'polypeptide(L)' 'MKASEYKSYDELPLFLNAETVAKVLGVAPSSAYELMHEADFPVLKVGNRMVVPKEKFVEWVERHTDGGDVR' A
#
# COMPACT_ATOMS: atom_id res chain seq x y z
N MET A 1 16.30 -3.61 -5.78
CA MET A 1 14.93 -3.36 -5.44
C MET A 1 14.01 -3.84 -6.51
N LYS A 2 12.90 -4.41 -6.13
CA LYS A 2 11.96 -4.92 -7.10
C LYS A 2 11.07 -3.83 -7.65
N ALA A 3 10.74 -3.94 -8.89
CA ALA A 3 9.78 -3.03 -9.47
C ALA A 3 8.37 -3.50 -9.10
N SER A 4 7.45 -2.56 -9.12
CA SER A 4 6.06 -2.89 -8.89
C SER A 4 5.53 -3.75 -10.01
N GLU A 5 4.61 -4.66 -9.68
CA GLU A 5 3.97 -5.48 -10.68
C GLU A 5 2.80 -4.78 -11.34
N TYR A 6 2.42 -3.60 -10.85
CA TYR A 6 1.30 -2.84 -11.39
C TYR A 6 1.80 -1.60 -12.08
N LYS A 7 1.13 -1.23 -13.15
CA LYS A 7 1.54 -0.07 -13.93
C LYS A 7 0.72 1.16 -13.62
N SER A 8 -0.44 1.00 -13.06
CA SER A 8 -1.23 2.15 -12.67
C SER A 8 -2.17 1.73 -11.56
N TYR A 9 -2.67 2.72 -10.84
CA TYR A 9 -3.62 2.46 -9.76
C TYR A 9 -4.92 1.87 -10.29
N ASP A 10 -5.24 2.11 -11.56
CA ASP A 10 -6.47 1.57 -12.12
C ASP A 10 -6.50 0.07 -12.15
N GLU A 11 -5.35 -0.56 -12.10
CA GLU A 11 -5.27 -2.01 -12.11
C GLU A 11 -5.56 -2.63 -10.76
N LEU A 12 -5.70 -1.82 -9.73
CA LEU A 12 -5.88 -2.33 -8.37
C LEU A 12 -7.34 -2.56 -8.06
N PRO A 13 -7.64 -3.56 -7.23
CA PRO A 13 -9.01 -3.75 -6.76
C PRO A 13 -9.38 -2.65 -5.78
N LEU A 14 -10.64 -2.60 -5.39
CA LEU A 14 -11.13 -1.59 -4.47
C LEU A 14 -10.48 -1.68 -3.10
N PHE A 15 -10.14 -2.87 -2.67
CA PHE A 15 -9.48 -3.09 -1.38
C PHE A 15 -8.24 -3.93 -1.60
N LEU A 16 -7.18 -3.57 -0.89
CA LEU A 16 -5.89 -4.22 -1.05
C LEU A 16 -5.54 -4.97 0.23
N ASN A 17 -5.00 -6.17 0.09
CA ASN A 17 -4.46 -6.86 1.26
C ASN A 17 -2.95 -6.67 1.29
N ALA A 18 -2.31 -7.28 2.28
CA ALA A 18 -0.87 -7.07 2.46
C ALA A 18 -0.07 -7.55 1.25
N GLU A 19 -0.48 -8.67 0.68
CA GLU A 19 0.20 -9.17 -0.48
C GLU A 19 0.13 -8.21 -1.66
N THR A 20 -1.06 -7.66 -1.88
CA THR A 20 -1.24 -6.71 -2.97
C THR A 20 -0.46 -5.43 -2.72
N VAL A 21 -0.49 -4.94 -1.49
CA VAL A 21 0.29 -3.75 -1.15
C VAL A 21 1.78 -4.00 -1.42
N ALA A 22 2.26 -5.18 -1.05
CA ALA A 22 3.65 -5.52 -1.30
C ALA A 22 3.98 -5.50 -2.79
N LYS A 23 3.07 -6.02 -3.60
CA LYS A 23 3.30 -6.05 -5.04
C LYS A 23 3.29 -4.65 -5.63
N VAL A 24 2.41 -3.80 -5.14
CA VAL A 24 2.33 -2.45 -5.64
C VAL A 24 3.59 -1.67 -5.29
N LEU A 25 4.06 -1.82 -4.07
CA LEU A 25 5.22 -1.10 -3.60
C LEU A 25 6.54 -1.74 -4.02
N GLY A 26 6.49 -2.98 -4.45
CA GLY A 26 7.71 -3.67 -4.85
C GLY A 26 8.57 -4.07 -3.68
N VAL A 27 7.94 -4.44 -2.57
CA VAL A 27 8.66 -4.85 -1.37
C VAL A 27 8.22 -6.24 -0.97
N ALA A 28 8.91 -6.82 -0.01
CA ALA A 28 8.55 -8.13 0.49
C ALA A 28 7.22 -8.06 1.25
N PRO A 29 6.45 -9.15 1.24
CA PRO A 29 5.18 -9.14 1.98
C PRO A 29 5.32 -8.82 3.46
N SER A 30 6.41 -9.23 4.08
CA SER A 30 6.61 -8.92 5.48
C SER A 30 6.78 -7.43 5.70
N SER A 31 7.45 -6.76 4.78
CA SER A 31 7.61 -5.31 4.88
C SER A 31 6.28 -4.59 4.73
N ALA A 32 5.45 -5.06 3.80
CA ALA A 32 4.13 -4.47 3.64
C ALA A 32 3.28 -4.70 4.89
N TYR A 33 3.39 -5.88 5.46
CA TYR A 33 2.63 -6.20 6.66
C TYR A 33 3.02 -5.26 7.80
N GLU A 34 4.32 -5.02 7.96
CA GLU A 34 4.77 -4.10 9.00
C GLU A 34 4.27 -2.69 8.74
N LEU A 35 4.30 -2.27 7.49
CA LEU A 35 3.82 -0.96 7.13
C LEU A 35 2.34 -0.80 7.48
N MET A 36 1.56 -1.84 7.27
CA MET A 36 0.14 -1.78 7.54
C MET A 36 -0.18 -1.74 9.03
N HIS A 37 0.81 -2.00 9.87
CA HIS A 37 0.62 -1.85 11.31
C HIS A 37 0.97 -0.46 11.81
N GLU A 38 1.46 0.40 10.95
CA GLU A 38 1.79 1.75 11.37
C GLU A 38 0.53 2.55 11.63
N ALA A 39 0.63 3.45 12.60
CA ALA A 39 -0.56 4.16 13.08
C ALA A 39 -1.20 5.02 12.01
N ASP A 40 -0.40 5.59 11.13
CA ASP A 40 -0.95 6.50 10.13
C ASP A 40 -1.28 5.83 8.81
N PHE A 41 -1.10 4.53 8.71
CA PHE A 41 -1.44 3.84 7.48
C PHE A 41 -2.94 3.53 7.49
N PRO A 42 -3.64 3.79 6.38
CA PRO A 42 -5.11 3.70 6.36
C PRO A 42 -5.61 2.27 6.21
N VAL A 43 -5.58 1.54 7.29
CA VAL A 43 -5.99 0.14 7.30
C VAL A 43 -7.39 0.02 7.87
N LEU A 44 -8.18 -0.86 7.25
CA LEU A 44 -9.48 -1.23 7.76
C LEU A 44 -9.42 -2.68 8.23
N LYS A 45 -9.79 -2.91 9.48
CA LYS A 45 -9.79 -4.26 10.01
C LYS A 45 -11.16 -4.88 9.87
N VAL A 46 -11.19 -6.06 9.26
CA VAL A 46 -12.43 -6.79 9.10
C VAL A 46 -12.18 -8.18 9.65
N GLY A 47 -12.68 -8.44 10.85
CA GLY A 47 -12.39 -9.69 11.51
C GLY A 47 -10.90 -9.81 11.77
N ASN A 48 -10.31 -10.88 11.28
CA ASN A 48 -8.88 -11.10 11.43
C ASN A 48 -8.06 -10.54 10.28
N ARG A 49 -8.71 -9.84 9.35
CA ARG A 49 -8.01 -9.40 8.14
C ARG A 49 -7.81 -7.91 8.16
N MET A 50 -6.74 -7.48 7.54
CA MET A 50 -6.48 -6.07 7.33
C MET A 50 -6.50 -5.80 5.85
N VAL A 51 -7.28 -4.79 5.45
CA VAL A 51 -7.31 -4.37 4.06
C VAL A 51 -7.19 -2.86 4.04
N VAL A 52 -6.79 -2.32 2.91
CA VAL A 52 -6.71 -0.88 2.78
C VAL A 52 -7.52 -0.46 1.56
N PRO A 53 -8.44 0.49 1.72
CA PRO A 53 -9.19 0.98 0.57
C PRO A 53 -8.24 1.61 -0.44
N LYS A 54 -8.45 1.30 -1.70
CA LYS A 54 -7.56 1.76 -2.74
C LYS A 54 -7.40 3.27 -2.72
N GLU A 55 -8.50 4.00 -2.59
CA GLU A 55 -8.43 5.45 -2.59
C GLU A 55 -7.58 5.97 -1.46
N LYS A 56 -7.73 5.38 -0.29
CA LYS A 56 -6.94 5.82 0.85
C LYS A 56 -5.48 5.46 0.70
N PHE A 57 -5.20 4.33 0.08
CA PHE A 57 -3.83 3.94 -0.18
C PHE A 57 -3.16 4.95 -1.12
N VAL A 58 -3.86 5.35 -2.18
CA VAL A 58 -3.31 6.33 -3.10
C VAL A 58 -3.05 7.66 -2.40
N GLU A 59 -3.99 8.09 -1.57
CA GLU A 59 -3.80 9.32 -0.81
C GLU A 59 -2.58 9.22 0.11
N TRP A 60 -2.43 8.07 0.75
CA TRP A 60 -1.30 7.87 1.65
C TRP A 60 0.02 7.99 0.90
N VAL A 61 0.09 7.34 -0.26
CA VAL A 61 1.30 7.40 -1.07
C VAL A 61 1.60 8.84 -1.46
N GLU A 62 0.57 9.57 -1.88
CA GLU A 62 0.77 10.95 -2.30
C GLU A 62 1.22 11.83 -1.15
N ARG A 63 0.67 11.61 0.03
CA ARG A 63 1.06 12.41 1.20
C ARG A 63 2.49 12.14 1.62
N HIS A 64 2.98 10.93 1.40
CA HIS A 64 4.32 10.55 1.82
C HIS A 64 5.34 10.67 0.70
N THR A 65 4.92 11.19 -0.43
CA THR A 65 5.82 11.42 -1.54
C THR A 65 6.00 12.92 -1.68
N ASP A 66 6.94 13.45 -0.96
CA ASP A 66 7.17 14.86 -1.02
C ASP A 66 7.80 15.25 -2.28
N GLY A 67 7.51 16.39 -2.73
CA GLY A 67 8.02 16.83 -3.96
C GLY A 67 9.50 16.67 -4.12
N GLY A 68 10.23 16.75 -3.13
CA GLY A 68 11.63 16.65 -3.29
C GLY A 68 12.22 15.35 -2.91
N ASP A 69 11.41 14.43 -2.57
CA ASP A 69 11.92 13.31 -1.93
C ASP A 69 11.75 12.04 -2.59
N VAL A 70 11.75 12.09 -3.82
CA VAL A 70 11.61 10.90 -4.53
C VAL A 70 12.89 10.20 -4.61
N ARG A 71 12.87 9.05 -4.46
CA ARG A 71 14.06 8.38 -4.70
C ARG A 71 13.74 6.99 -4.82
#